data_4c800481300d36ed186253db302640ac
#
_entry.id   4c800481300d36ed186253db302640ac
#
_cell.length_a   1.000
_cell.length_b   1.000
_cell.length_c   1.000
_cell.angle_alpha   90.00
_cell.angle_beta   90.00
_cell.angle_gamma   90.00
#
_symmetry.space_group_name_H-M   'P 1'
#
loop_
_entity.id
_entity.type
_entity.pdbx_description
1 polymer ?
#
loop_
_entity_poly.entity_id
_entity_poly.type
_entity_poly.pdbx_seq_one_letter_code
_entity_poly.pdbx_strand_id
1 'polypeptide(L)'
;MSSNSQKNQNNQDSSVGLVKPQQVVIEQPLKLACGVILPKHRLVYETYGTLNKDRSNAILICHALSGNHHAAGYHDNETKPGWWDHYIGPGKPIDSNRFY
;
A
#
# COMPACT_ATOMS: atom_id res chain seq x y z
N MET A 1 18.12 2.85 28.77
CA MET A 1 18.68 2.43 28.03
C MET A 1 18.02 1.58 27.00
N SER A 2 18.09 0.44 27.12
CA SER A 2 17.59 -0.47 26.12
C SER A 2 16.12 -0.32 25.81
N SER A 3 15.30 0.22 26.70
CA SER A 3 13.86 0.35 26.45
C SER A 3 13.55 1.29 25.29
N ASN A 4 14.31 2.36 25.12
CA ASN A 4 14.07 3.26 23.98
C ASN A 4 14.46 2.62 22.66
N SER A 5 15.57 1.90 22.64
CA SER A 5 15.96 1.16 21.46
C SER A 5 14.94 0.09 21.09
N GLN A 6 14.40 -0.59 22.08
CA GLN A 6 13.38 -1.60 21.85
C GLN A 6 12.10 -1.00 21.27
N LYS A 7 11.69 0.16 21.76
CA LYS A 7 10.52 0.85 21.21
C LYS A 7 10.71 1.21 19.76
N ASN A 8 11.86 1.78 19.41
CA ASN A 8 12.15 2.14 18.03
C ASN A 8 12.18 0.90 17.14
N GLN A 9 12.77 -0.17 17.64
CA GLN A 9 12.85 -1.43 16.92
C GLN A 9 11.45 -2.01 16.68
N ASN A 10 10.58 -1.97 17.71
CA ASN A 10 9.22 -2.45 17.57
C ASN A 10 8.43 -1.65 16.53
N ASN A 11 8.63 -0.33 16.49
CA ASN A 11 7.97 0.50 15.49
C ASN A 11 8.42 0.14 14.08
N GLN A 12 9.73 -0.11 13.90
CA GLN A 12 10.26 -0.56 12.62
C GLN A 12 9.74 -1.94 12.25
N ASP A 13 9.67 -2.85 13.21
CA ASP A 13 9.19 -4.20 12.98
C ASP A 13 7.71 -4.24 12.61
N SER A 14 6.94 -3.23 13.01
CA SER A 14 5.51 -3.16 12.68
C SER A 14 5.23 -2.38 11.40
N SER A 15 6.26 -1.93 10.71
CA SER A 15 6.12 -1.22 9.45
C SER A 15 6.35 -2.14 8.25
N VAL A 16 5.67 -1.87 7.15
CA VAL A 16 5.99 -2.54 5.88
C VAL A 16 7.31 -2.06 5.30
N GLY A 17 7.91 -1.00 5.87
CA GLY A 17 9.24 -0.52 5.49
C GLY A 17 9.23 0.36 4.27
N LEU A 18 10.32 0.32 3.51
CA LEU A 18 10.46 1.08 2.29
C LEU A 18 9.58 0.47 1.20
N VAL A 19 8.82 1.32 0.52
CA VAL A 19 7.88 0.92 -0.52
C VAL A 19 8.16 1.73 -1.77
N LYS A 20 8.12 1.06 -2.91
CA LYS A 20 8.30 1.69 -4.21
C LYS A 20 6.97 1.75 -4.94
N PRO A 21 6.52 2.92 -5.39
CA PRO A 21 5.33 3.00 -6.24
C PRO A 21 5.55 2.22 -7.53
N GLN A 22 4.51 1.53 -7.97
CA GLN A 22 4.50 0.77 -9.20
C GLN A 22 3.47 1.36 -10.15
N GLN A 23 3.65 1.14 -11.43
CA GLN A 23 2.76 1.65 -12.45
C GLN A 23 2.33 0.54 -13.37
N VAL A 24 1.08 0.60 -13.80
CA VAL A 24 0.56 -0.27 -14.84
C VAL A 24 -0.18 0.58 -15.86
N VAL A 25 0.03 0.29 -17.14
CA VAL A 25 -0.69 0.94 -18.21
C VAL A 25 -1.84 0.05 -18.62
N ILE A 26 -3.06 0.60 -18.54
CA ILE A 26 -4.27 -0.09 -18.98
C ILE A 26 -4.50 0.32 -20.43
N GLU A 27 -4.22 -0.59 -21.35
CA GLU A 27 -4.33 -0.33 -22.78
C GLU A 27 -5.79 -0.22 -23.24
N GLN A 28 -6.66 -1.01 -22.62
CA GLN A 28 -8.05 -1.11 -23.02
C GLN A 28 -8.83 0.11 -22.53
N PRO A 29 -9.54 0.81 -23.41
CA PRO A 29 -10.37 1.93 -22.99
C PRO A 29 -11.50 1.49 -22.07
N LEU A 30 -11.89 2.35 -21.14
CA LEU A 30 -12.97 2.10 -20.20
C LEU A 30 -14.14 3.02 -20.54
N LYS A 31 -15.30 2.42 -20.81
CA LYS A 31 -16.52 3.19 -21.00
C LYS A 31 -17.13 3.52 -19.64
N LEU A 32 -17.25 4.81 -19.36
CA LEU A 32 -17.83 5.27 -18.11
C LEU A 32 -19.35 5.24 -18.19
N ALA A 33 -20.00 5.22 -17.03
CA ALA A 33 -21.46 5.18 -16.97
C ALA A 33 -22.11 6.40 -17.65
N CYS A 34 -21.43 7.55 -17.65
CA CYS A 34 -21.93 8.76 -18.33
C CYS A 34 -21.75 8.72 -19.84
N GLY A 35 -21.17 7.66 -20.41
CA GLY A 35 -20.97 7.52 -21.83
C GLY A 35 -19.62 8.01 -22.35
N VAL A 36 -18.86 8.70 -21.52
CA VAL A 36 -17.50 9.13 -21.87
C VAL A 36 -16.58 7.93 -21.86
N ILE A 37 -15.65 7.87 -22.80
CA ILE A 37 -14.68 6.80 -22.88
C ILE A 37 -13.35 7.31 -22.33
N LEU A 38 -12.85 6.64 -21.29
CA LEU A 38 -11.52 6.87 -20.77
C LEU A 38 -10.54 6.06 -21.63
N PRO A 39 -9.65 6.73 -22.38
CA PRO A 39 -8.75 6.00 -23.26
C PRO A 39 -7.67 5.28 -22.44
N LYS A 40 -6.65 4.78 -23.12
CA LYS A 40 -5.48 4.20 -22.48
C LYS A 40 -5.02 5.10 -21.33
N HIS A 41 -4.82 4.52 -20.16
CA HIS A 41 -4.48 5.27 -18.95
C HIS A 41 -3.52 4.49 -18.07
N ARG A 42 -2.92 5.18 -17.13
CA ARG A 42 -1.92 4.63 -16.22
C ARG A 42 -2.44 4.69 -14.81
N LEU A 43 -2.23 3.60 -14.08
CA LEU A 43 -2.52 3.54 -12.65
C LEU A 43 -1.23 3.42 -11.86
N VAL A 44 -1.16 4.11 -10.74
CA VAL A 44 -0.06 4.00 -9.79
C VAL A 44 -0.58 3.28 -8.56
N TYR A 45 0.18 2.31 -8.08
CA TYR A 45 -0.24 1.51 -6.94
C TYR A 45 0.96 1.06 -6.12
N GLU A 46 0.70 0.59 -4.91
CA GLU A 46 1.72 -0.02 -4.06
C GLU A 46 1.21 -1.38 -3.59
N THR A 47 2.15 -2.24 -3.23
CA THR A 47 1.84 -3.55 -2.68
C THR A 47 2.59 -3.75 -1.37
N TYR A 48 1.98 -4.44 -0.45
CA TYR A 48 2.55 -4.75 0.86
C TYR A 48 2.32 -6.23 1.16
N GLY A 49 3.28 -6.87 1.82
CA GLY A 49 3.14 -8.28 2.16
C GLY A 49 3.46 -9.20 0.99
N THR A 50 2.98 -10.43 1.07
CA THR A 50 3.27 -11.47 0.08
C THR A 50 1.98 -12.16 -0.36
N LEU A 51 1.78 -12.21 -1.67
CA LEU A 51 0.65 -12.91 -2.25
C LEU A 51 0.89 -14.41 -2.18
N ASN A 52 -0.08 -15.16 -1.65
CA ASN A 52 0.06 -16.61 -1.57
C ASN A 52 -0.16 -17.28 -2.93
N LYS A 53 0.13 -18.58 -3.00
CA LYS A 53 0.12 -19.31 -4.28
C LYS A 53 -1.22 -19.29 -4.99
N ASP A 54 -2.30 -19.46 -4.24
CA ASP A 54 -3.64 -19.50 -4.81
C ASP A 54 -4.30 -18.11 -4.86
N ARG A 55 -3.56 -17.07 -4.50
CA ARG A 55 -4.01 -15.69 -4.57
C ARG A 55 -5.26 -15.42 -3.75
N SER A 56 -5.38 -16.10 -2.62
CA SER A 56 -6.57 -15.99 -1.78
C SER A 56 -6.45 -14.98 -0.65
N ASN A 57 -5.26 -14.36 -0.47
CA ASN A 57 -4.99 -13.46 0.63
C ASN A 57 -4.87 -11.99 0.21
N ALA A 58 -5.38 -11.61 -0.95
CA ALA A 58 -5.27 -10.25 -1.44
C ALA A 58 -6.38 -9.36 -0.89
N ILE A 59 -6.01 -8.16 -0.46
CA ILE A 59 -6.93 -7.11 -0.02
C ILE A 59 -6.68 -5.89 -0.88
N LEU A 60 -7.71 -5.36 -1.50
CA LEU A 60 -7.61 -4.13 -2.28
C LEU A 60 -7.95 -2.94 -1.41
N ILE A 61 -7.04 -1.99 -1.32
CA ILE A 61 -7.22 -0.75 -0.56
C ILE A 61 -7.42 0.39 -1.55
N CYS A 62 -8.56 1.06 -1.45
CA CYS A 62 -8.89 2.20 -2.30
C CYS A 62 -8.87 3.47 -1.47
N HIS A 63 -8.10 4.47 -1.94
CA HIS A 63 -8.04 5.75 -1.22
C HIS A 63 -9.26 6.61 -1.50
N ALA A 64 -9.49 7.59 -0.63
CA ALA A 64 -10.53 8.59 -0.83
C ALA A 64 -10.12 9.58 -1.93
N LEU A 65 -11.05 10.42 -2.36
CA LEU A 65 -10.83 11.38 -3.44
C LEU A 65 -9.58 12.23 -3.22
N SER A 66 -9.33 12.62 -1.97
CA SER A 66 -8.18 13.46 -1.61
C SER A 66 -6.94 12.64 -1.23
N GLY A 67 -6.99 11.33 -1.35
CA GLY A 67 -5.87 10.46 -0.99
C GLY A 67 -4.97 10.15 -2.17
N ASN A 68 -4.10 9.14 -1.96
CA ASN A 68 -3.19 8.67 -2.99
C ASN A 68 -2.83 7.20 -2.74
N HIS A 69 -1.99 6.67 -3.60
CA HIS A 69 -1.57 5.27 -3.56
C HIS A 69 -0.70 4.91 -2.36
N HIS A 70 -0.14 5.89 -1.65
CA HIS A 70 0.82 5.63 -0.57
C HIS A 70 0.10 5.42 0.76
N ALA A 71 -0.41 4.20 0.96
CA ALA A 71 -1.22 3.89 2.15
C ALA A 71 -0.36 3.50 3.36
N ALA A 72 0.77 2.83 3.17
CA ALA A 72 1.59 2.35 4.28
C ALA A 72 3.06 2.39 3.92
N GLY A 73 3.91 2.32 4.96
CA GLY A 73 5.35 2.33 4.77
C GLY A 73 5.88 3.70 4.41
N TYR A 74 7.11 3.71 3.91
CA TYR A 74 7.84 4.94 3.64
C TYR A 74 8.41 4.92 2.23
N HIS A 75 8.33 6.05 1.55
CA HIS A 75 9.07 6.25 0.31
C HIS A 75 10.53 6.59 0.62
N ASP A 76 11.39 6.36 -0.34
CA ASP A 76 12.82 6.64 -0.20
C ASP A 76 13.02 8.13 0.15
N ASN A 77 13.90 8.39 1.13
CA ASN A 77 14.22 9.74 1.61
C ASN A 77 13.06 10.49 2.26
N GLU A 78 11.97 9.80 2.59
CA GLU A 78 10.84 10.42 3.28
C GLU A 78 10.72 9.88 4.69
N THR A 79 10.35 10.76 5.62
CA THR A 79 10.15 10.39 7.02
C THR A 79 8.68 10.21 7.38
N LYS A 80 7.79 10.66 6.51
CA LYS A 80 6.35 10.56 6.75
C LYS A 80 5.81 9.28 6.13
N PRO A 81 5.13 8.44 6.93
CA PRO A 81 4.58 7.19 6.39
C PRO A 81 3.31 7.43 5.57
N GLY A 82 2.85 6.38 4.92
CA GLY A 82 1.59 6.38 4.19
C GLY A 82 0.41 6.73 5.10
N TRP A 83 -0.69 7.14 4.48
CA TRP A 83 -1.84 7.71 5.23
C TRP A 83 -2.57 6.70 6.12
N TRP A 84 -2.39 5.42 5.88
CA TRP A 84 -3.03 4.38 6.68
C TRP A 84 -2.02 3.46 7.37
N ASP A 85 -0.83 3.97 7.61
CA ASP A 85 0.27 3.19 8.17
C ASP A 85 -0.08 2.56 9.53
N HIS A 86 -1.00 3.17 10.28
CA HIS A 86 -1.46 2.63 11.57
C HIS A 86 -2.18 1.30 11.42
N TYR A 87 -2.83 1.07 10.27
CA TYR A 87 -3.69 -0.08 10.06
C TYR A 87 -3.05 -1.17 9.22
N ILE A 88 -1.99 -0.86 8.47
CA ILE A 88 -1.37 -1.79 7.52
C ILE A 88 0.07 -2.04 7.95
N GLY A 89 0.38 -3.28 8.25
CA GLY A 89 1.74 -3.67 8.62
C GLY A 89 1.76 -4.95 9.41
N PRO A 90 2.97 -5.45 9.74
CA PRO A 90 3.08 -6.67 10.53
C PRO A 90 2.38 -6.52 11.88
N GLY A 91 1.45 -7.41 12.17
CA GLY A 91 0.71 -7.42 13.43
C GLY A 91 -0.35 -6.35 13.58
N LYS A 92 -0.58 -5.55 12.54
CA LYS A 92 -1.63 -4.52 12.55
C LYS A 92 -2.95 -5.10 12.06
N PRO A 93 -4.07 -4.36 12.16
CA PRO A 93 -5.37 -4.88 11.73
C PRO A 93 -5.38 -5.47 10.32
N ILE A 94 -4.72 -4.82 9.37
CA ILE A 94 -4.45 -5.42 8.06
C ILE A 94 -3.01 -5.91 8.12
N ASP A 95 -2.88 -7.15 8.55
CA ASP A 95 -1.60 -7.75 8.89
C ASP A 95 -0.86 -8.20 7.62
N SER A 96 0.21 -7.50 7.28
CA SER A 96 0.99 -7.81 6.08
C SER A 96 1.78 -9.12 6.19
N ASN A 97 1.84 -9.75 7.37
CA ASN A 97 2.35 -11.12 7.50
C ASN A 97 1.38 -12.16 6.94
N ARG A 98 0.09 -11.81 6.83
CA ARG A 98 -0.97 -12.73 6.40
C ARG A 98 -1.58 -12.31 5.06
N PHE A 99 -1.68 -11.03 4.81
CA PHE A 99 -2.39 -10.49 3.66
C PHE A 99 -1.45 -9.72 2.74
N TYR A 100 -1.88 -9.68 1.51
CA TYR A 100 -1.16 -8.97 0.45
C TYR A 100 -2.00 -7.80 -0.02
#